data_57fc10b96447071aa85aba39687c0f24
#
_entry.id   57fc10b96447071aa85aba39687c0f24
#
_cell.length_a   1.000
_cell.length_b   1.000
_cell.length_c   1.000
_cell.angle_alpha   90.00
_cell.angle_beta   90.00
_cell.angle_gamma   90.00
#
_symmetry.space_group_name_H-M   'P 1'
#
loop_
_entity.id
_entity.type
_entity.pdbx_description
1 polymer ?
#
loop_
_entity_poly.entity_id
_entity_poly.type
_entity_poly.pdbx_seq_one_letter_code
_entity_poly.pdbx_strand_id
1 'polypeptide(L)'
;MIYDVLEYGAKGDGVTNDAAAIQKAIDACSQAGGGKVLLQGGHVFRSGTIFLKSNVEFHLEMGAVLKASDHLEDFDMLKVGTPQISKVDTPTYNACDYNGKPTLNFVYSKDAENVAITGFGKIDGNEEIFYGKVTKWHIDGYFYPRVPLLFLENVRHLTIQQVTLTGSAFWTTHLVGCKEVLIEGIRIINNLRLANCDGIDPDHCNNVRISNCHIECADDCIVF
;
A
#
# COMPACT_ATOMS: atom_id res chain seq x y z
N MET A 1 15.44 6.40 -16.05
CA MET A 1 15.09 5.26 -16.93
C MET A 1 13.67 4.82 -16.57
N ILE A 2 12.90 4.30 -17.53
CA ILE A 2 11.52 3.80 -17.31
C ILE A 2 11.54 2.29 -17.44
N TYR A 3 10.86 1.62 -16.54
CA TYR A 3 10.68 0.17 -16.46
C TYR A 3 9.17 -0.10 -16.53
N ASP A 4 8.66 -0.32 -17.74
CA ASP A 4 7.25 -0.58 -17.97
C ASP A 4 6.91 -2.02 -17.57
N VAL A 5 5.97 -2.20 -16.66
CA VAL A 5 5.61 -3.54 -16.16
C VAL A 5 5.11 -4.47 -17.27
N LEU A 6 4.54 -3.93 -18.36
CA LEU A 6 4.10 -4.72 -19.51
C LEU A 6 5.29 -5.37 -20.21
N GLU A 7 6.44 -4.67 -20.30
CA GLU A 7 7.68 -5.23 -20.87
C GLU A 7 8.26 -6.36 -20.00
N TYR A 8 7.90 -6.41 -18.71
CA TYR A 8 8.30 -7.46 -17.77
C TYR A 8 7.28 -8.61 -17.68
N GLY A 9 6.23 -8.55 -18.50
CA GLY A 9 5.27 -9.63 -18.70
C GLY A 9 3.94 -9.47 -17.98
N ALA A 10 3.68 -8.31 -17.35
CA ALA A 10 2.36 -7.99 -16.81
C ALA A 10 1.31 -7.98 -17.94
N LYS A 11 0.09 -8.35 -17.63
CA LYS A 11 -1.02 -8.37 -18.58
C LYS A 11 -1.91 -7.14 -18.46
N GLY A 12 -2.14 -6.66 -17.24
CA GLY A 12 -3.01 -5.53 -17.00
C GLY A 12 -4.46 -5.77 -17.44
N ASP A 13 -4.90 -7.02 -17.44
CA ASP A 13 -6.23 -7.46 -17.93
C ASP A 13 -7.28 -7.57 -16.81
N GLY A 14 -6.90 -7.26 -15.56
CA GLY A 14 -7.74 -7.34 -14.38
C GLY A 14 -7.99 -8.75 -13.85
N VAL A 15 -7.44 -9.77 -14.49
CA VAL A 15 -7.64 -11.18 -14.16
C VAL A 15 -6.35 -11.90 -13.80
N THR A 16 -5.31 -11.70 -14.60
CA THR A 16 -3.99 -12.30 -14.37
C THR A 16 -3.35 -11.70 -13.13
N ASN A 17 -2.71 -12.52 -12.28
CA ASN A 17 -1.89 -12.01 -11.19
C ASN A 17 -0.56 -11.49 -11.74
N ASP A 18 -0.41 -10.19 -11.78
CA ASP A 18 0.75 -9.49 -12.34
C ASP A 18 1.87 -9.25 -11.32
N ALA A 19 1.72 -9.70 -10.06
CA ALA A 19 2.67 -9.42 -8.97
C ALA A 19 4.12 -9.76 -9.34
N ALA A 20 4.35 -10.94 -9.95
CA ALA A 20 5.69 -11.37 -10.33
C ALA A 20 6.32 -10.49 -11.43
N ALA A 21 5.53 -10.01 -12.38
CA ALA A 21 5.99 -9.12 -13.44
C ALA A 21 6.29 -7.71 -12.89
N ILE A 22 5.40 -7.18 -12.06
CA ILE A 22 5.59 -5.90 -11.37
C ILE A 22 6.85 -5.97 -10.51
N GLN A 23 7.03 -7.05 -9.74
CA GLN A 23 8.20 -7.20 -8.88
C GLN A 23 9.52 -7.27 -9.69
N LYS A 24 9.51 -7.95 -10.83
CA LYS A 24 10.69 -7.97 -11.73
C LYS A 24 11.06 -6.57 -12.21
N ALA A 25 10.08 -5.75 -12.57
CA ALA A 25 10.34 -4.36 -12.99
C ALA A 25 10.91 -3.52 -11.83
N ILE A 26 10.37 -3.66 -10.62
CA ILE A 26 10.88 -2.99 -9.40
C ILE A 26 12.32 -3.43 -9.13
N ASP A 27 12.59 -4.72 -9.20
CA ASP A 27 13.91 -5.29 -8.93
C ASP A 27 14.95 -4.79 -9.95
N ALA A 28 14.61 -4.81 -11.22
CA ALA A 28 15.49 -4.30 -12.29
C ALA A 28 15.76 -2.82 -12.12
N CYS A 29 14.74 -2.02 -11.81
CA CYS A 29 14.85 -0.60 -11.56
C CYS A 29 15.81 -0.31 -10.39
N SER A 30 15.61 -0.94 -9.25
CA SER A 30 16.45 -0.74 -8.08
C SER A 30 17.89 -1.20 -8.29
N GLN A 31 18.10 -2.37 -8.94
CA GLN A 31 19.42 -2.90 -9.26
C GLN A 31 20.21 -1.99 -10.22
N ALA A 32 19.54 -1.30 -11.11
CA ALA A 32 20.16 -0.34 -12.02
C ALA A 32 20.46 1.02 -11.38
N GLY A 33 20.21 1.17 -10.07
CA GLY A 33 20.46 2.41 -9.34
C GLY A 33 19.23 3.33 -9.22
N GLY A 34 18.11 2.95 -9.80
CA GLY A 34 16.84 3.66 -9.66
C GLY A 34 16.20 4.11 -10.96
N GLY A 35 14.99 4.62 -10.84
CA GLY A 35 14.19 5.09 -11.97
C GLY A 35 12.70 5.01 -11.70
N LYS A 36 11.93 4.95 -12.79
CA LYS A 36 10.47 4.91 -12.76
C LYS A 36 9.97 3.53 -13.18
N VAL A 37 9.24 2.84 -12.31
CA VAL A 37 8.44 1.66 -12.65
C VAL A 37 7.06 2.14 -13.07
N LEU A 38 6.66 1.83 -14.29
CA LEU A 38 5.48 2.41 -14.93
C LEU A 38 4.34 1.39 -15.03
N LEU A 39 3.18 1.75 -14.49
CA LEU A 39 1.91 1.10 -14.75
C LEU A 39 1.13 1.97 -15.75
N GLN A 40 0.98 1.50 -16.98
CA GLN A 40 0.33 2.27 -18.05
C GLN A 40 -1.16 2.45 -17.81
N GLY A 41 -1.66 3.62 -18.25
CA GLY A 41 -3.08 3.94 -18.25
C GLY A 41 -3.93 2.99 -19.09
N GLY A 42 -5.18 2.82 -18.67
CA GLY A 42 -6.13 1.93 -19.36
C GLY A 42 -5.99 0.43 -19.00
N HIS A 43 -5.10 0.09 -18.10
CA HIS A 43 -4.88 -1.26 -17.62
C HIS A 43 -5.31 -1.44 -16.17
N VAL A 44 -5.76 -2.66 -15.83
CA VAL A 44 -6.04 -3.09 -14.46
C VAL A 44 -5.07 -4.21 -14.10
N PHE A 45 -4.07 -3.90 -13.30
CA PHE A 45 -3.08 -4.87 -12.83
C PHE A 45 -3.57 -5.51 -11.54
N ARG A 46 -4.07 -6.75 -11.61
CA ARG A 46 -4.40 -7.51 -10.39
C ARG A 46 -3.11 -8.06 -9.78
N SER A 47 -2.93 -7.89 -8.49
CA SER A 47 -1.68 -8.25 -7.84
C SER A 47 -1.87 -8.70 -6.40
N GLY A 48 -1.08 -9.66 -5.97
CA GLY A 48 -0.76 -9.88 -4.57
C GLY A 48 0.25 -8.87 -4.06
N THR A 49 1.00 -9.25 -3.02
CA THR A 49 2.01 -8.37 -2.42
C THR A 49 3.09 -7.95 -3.41
N ILE A 50 3.41 -6.67 -3.40
CA ILE A 50 4.59 -6.10 -4.08
C ILE A 50 5.49 -5.40 -3.08
N PHE A 51 6.80 -5.50 -3.30
CA PHE A 51 7.84 -4.93 -2.42
C PHE A 51 8.55 -3.78 -3.13
N LEU A 52 8.29 -2.55 -2.69
CA LEU A 52 9.02 -1.38 -3.18
C LEU A 52 10.44 -1.36 -2.61
N LYS A 53 11.38 -0.92 -3.42
CA LYS A 53 12.81 -0.88 -3.11
C LYS A 53 13.37 0.53 -3.20
N SER A 54 14.58 0.70 -2.69
CA SER A 54 15.27 2.00 -2.74
C SER A 54 15.43 2.52 -4.17
N ASN A 55 15.32 3.84 -4.31
CA ASN A 55 15.47 4.60 -5.54
C ASN A 55 14.42 4.29 -6.62
N VAL A 56 13.25 3.83 -6.23
CA VAL A 56 12.14 3.50 -7.15
C VAL A 56 11.02 4.52 -7.04
N GLU A 57 10.67 5.13 -8.16
CA GLU A 57 9.39 5.80 -8.37
C GLU A 57 8.39 4.79 -8.94
N PHE A 58 7.42 4.36 -8.15
CA PHE A 58 6.32 3.52 -8.58
C PHE A 58 5.18 4.40 -9.09
N HIS A 59 5.00 4.43 -10.41
CA HIS A 59 4.16 5.41 -11.09
C HIS A 59 2.95 4.78 -11.75
N LEU A 60 1.77 5.26 -11.37
CA LEU A 60 0.50 4.85 -11.96
C LEU A 60 -0.01 5.97 -12.88
N GLU A 61 -0.02 5.75 -14.18
CA GLU A 61 -0.60 6.72 -15.12
C GLU A 61 -2.09 6.91 -14.88
N MET A 62 -2.61 8.01 -15.41
CA MET A 62 -4.05 8.26 -15.40
C MET A 62 -4.80 7.10 -16.06
N GLY A 63 -5.78 6.54 -15.33
CA GLY A 63 -6.54 5.36 -15.77
C GLY A 63 -5.87 4.02 -15.51
N ALA A 64 -4.65 3.98 -14.97
CA ALA A 64 -4.07 2.74 -14.45
C ALA A 64 -4.72 2.37 -13.11
N VAL A 65 -4.95 1.08 -12.89
CA VAL A 65 -5.44 0.55 -11.62
C VAL A 65 -4.54 -0.59 -11.18
N LEU A 66 -3.93 -0.46 -10.00
CA LEU A 66 -3.35 -1.58 -9.28
C LEU A 66 -4.42 -2.11 -8.33
N LYS A 67 -4.92 -3.32 -8.58
CA LYS A 67 -5.99 -3.93 -7.79
C LYS A 67 -5.47 -5.11 -6.99
N ALA A 68 -5.75 -5.12 -5.68
CA ALA A 68 -5.42 -6.26 -4.83
C ALA A 68 -6.17 -7.53 -5.29
N SER A 69 -5.47 -8.66 -5.22
CA SER A 69 -6.03 -9.96 -5.58
C SER A 69 -7.24 -10.31 -4.70
N ASP A 70 -8.15 -11.06 -5.27
CA ASP A 70 -9.27 -11.70 -4.57
C ASP A 70 -8.90 -13.08 -3.98
N HIS A 71 -7.64 -13.48 -4.09
CA HIS A 71 -7.09 -14.71 -3.54
C HIS A 71 -6.08 -14.42 -2.43
N LEU A 72 -6.34 -14.91 -1.22
CA LEU A 72 -5.47 -14.67 -0.06
C LEU A 72 -4.07 -15.25 -0.21
N GLU A 73 -3.95 -16.35 -0.95
CA GLU A 73 -2.67 -17.01 -1.24
C GLU A 73 -1.74 -16.19 -2.15
N ASP A 74 -2.25 -15.18 -2.82
CA ASP A 74 -1.45 -14.25 -3.64
C ASP A 74 -0.69 -13.23 -2.79
N PHE A 75 -1.08 -13.07 -1.52
CA PHE A 75 -0.38 -12.17 -0.62
C PHE A 75 0.71 -12.93 0.12
N ASP A 76 1.93 -12.44 -0.02
CA ASP A 76 2.99 -12.93 0.84
C ASP A 76 2.63 -12.61 2.29
N MET A 77 2.39 -13.66 3.04
CA MET A 77 2.68 -13.57 4.45
C MET A 77 4.14 -13.14 4.52
N LEU A 78 4.38 -11.99 5.09
CA LEU A 78 5.71 -11.77 5.63
C LEU A 78 6.02 -13.08 6.33
N LYS A 79 6.95 -13.84 5.85
CA LYS A 79 7.44 -15.07 6.48
C LYS A 79 8.06 -14.68 7.79
N VAL A 80 7.18 -14.45 8.69
CA VAL A 80 7.59 -13.99 9.96
C VAL A 80 7.40 -15.12 10.90
N GLY A 81 8.32 -16.01 10.82
CA GLY A 81 8.75 -16.68 12.04
C GLY A 81 9.27 -15.64 13.02
N THR A 82 9.43 -14.45 12.58
CA THR A 82 9.78 -13.32 13.39
C THR A 82 8.97 -12.17 12.92
N PRO A 83 8.21 -11.59 13.79
CA PRO A 83 7.75 -10.25 13.58
C PRO A 83 8.97 -9.46 13.14
N GLN A 84 9.03 -9.08 11.88
CA GLN A 84 10.00 -8.14 11.50
C GLN A 84 9.59 -6.86 12.01
N ILE A 85 9.96 -6.83 13.11
CA ILE A 85 9.92 -5.68 13.85
C ILE A 85 10.74 -4.72 13.06
N SER A 86 10.13 -3.64 12.71
CA SER A 86 10.81 -2.43 12.33
C SER A 86 11.98 -2.24 13.31
N LYS A 87 13.07 -1.65 12.85
CA LYS A 87 14.14 -1.18 13.72
C LYS A 87 13.65 -0.12 14.71
N VAL A 88 12.45 0.33 14.53
CA VAL A 88 11.73 1.23 15.42
C VAL A 88 10.92 0.38 16.38
N ASP A 89 11.14 0.59 17.68
CA ASP A 89 10.28 0.03 18.72
C ASP A 89 8.96 0.80 18.72
N THR A 90 7.92 0.17 18.20
CA THR A 90 6.62 0.83 18.08
C THR A 90 5.61 0.19 19.02
N PRO A 91 5.21 0.87 20.09
CA PRO A 91 4.19 0.38 21.01
C PRO A 91 2.87 0.06 20.32
N THR A 92 2.44 0.89 19.38
CA THR A 92 1.21 0.70 18.60
C THR A 92 1.20 -0.63 17.87
N TYR A 93 2.35 -1.02 17.34
CA TYR A 93 2.51 -2.24 16.59
C TYR A 93 2.45 -3.51 17.45
N ASN A 94 2.86 -3.40 18.69
CA ASN A 94 2.84 -4.49 19.66
C ASN A 94 1.52 -4.56 20.44
N ALA A 95 0.78 -3.48 20.47
CA ALA A 95 -0.42 -3.31 21.29
C ALA A 95 -1.72 -3.20 20.51
N CYS A 96 -1.68 -3.36 19.17
CA CYS A 96 -2.91 -3.29 18.39
C CYS A 96 -3.86 -4.43 18.80
N ASP A 97 -5.13 -4.12 18.91
CA ASP A 97 -6.21 -5.03 19.36
C ASP A 97 -6.41 -6.26 18.44
N TYR A 98 -5.59 -6.38 17.45
CA TYR A 98 -5.67 -7.38 16.40
C TYR A 98 -4.64 -8.51 16.54
N ASN A 99 -4.29 -8.87 17.76
CA ASN A 99 -3.35 -9.96 18.06
C ASN A 99 -1.96 -9.82 17.38
N GLY A 100 -1.52 -8.59 17.16
CA GLY A 100 -0.19 -8.33 16.63
C GLY A 100 -0.19 -7.72 15.24
N LYS A 101 0.91 -7.89 14.55
CA LYS A 101 1.21 -7.30 13.27
C LYS A 101 0.23 -7.70 12.16
N PRO A 102 -0.11 -6.79 11.26
CA PRO A 102 -0.60 -7.20 9.95
C PRO A 102 0.44 -8.15 9.32
N THR A 103 0.02 -9.36 9.02
CA THR A 103 0.90 -10.39 8.48
C THR A 103 0.90 -10.45 6.96
N LEU A 104 -0.13 -9.88 6.35
CA LEU A 104 -0.26 -9.73 4.90
C LEU A 104 -0.16 -8.27 4.53
N ASN A 105 0.44 -7.97 3.40
CA ASN A 105 0.56 -6.60 2.89
C ASN A 105 0.30 -6.58 1.39
N PHE A 106 -0.21 -5.46 0.91
CA PHE A 106 -0.39 -5.26 -0.53
C PHE A 106 0.80 -4.52 -1.13
N VAL A 107 0.98 -3.26 -0.79
CA VAL A 107 2.18 -2.50 -1.20
C VAL A 107 3.04 -2.30 0.03
N TYR A 108 4.20 -2.91 0.01
CA TYR A 108 5.11 -2.93 1.16
C TYR A 108 6.50 -2.40 0.82
N SER A 109 7.10 -1.71 1.77
CA SER A 109 8.51 -1.33 1.71
C SER A 109 9.12 -1.37 3.10
N LYS A 110 10.41 -1.74 3.18
CA LYS A 110 11.12 -1.75 4.45
C LYS A 110 12.60 -1.41 4.26
N ASP A 111 13.13 -0.63 5.22
CA ASP A 111 14.55 -0.27 5.28
C ASP A 111 15.06 0.32 3.94
N ALA A 112 14.22 1.14 3.27
CA ALA A 112 14.49 1.69 1.94
C ALA A 112 14.69 3.21 1.96
N GLU A 113 15.30 3.73 0.91
CA GLU A 113 15.52 5.16 0.71
C GLU A 113 15.02 5.61 -0.66
N ASN A 114 14.57 6.87 -0.75
CA ASN A 114 14.13 7.49 -2.00
C ASN A 114 13.04 6.68 -2.69
N VAL A 115 11.96 6.42 -1.98
CA VAL A 115 10.79 5.69 -2.49
C VAL A 115 9.69 6.68 -2.83
N ALA A 116 9.13 6.55 -4.02
CA ALA A 116 7.99 7.38 -4.41
C ALA A 116 6.84 6.52 -4.97
N ILE A 117 5.61 6.88 -4.62
CA ILE A 117 4.36 6.37 -5.22
C ILE A 117 3.67 7.58 -5.83
N THR A 118 3.53 7.60 -7.15
CA THR A 118 3.10 8.82 -7.87
C THR A 118 2.11 8.54 -8.99
N GLY A 119 1.55 9.60 -9.54
CA GLY A 119 0.70 9.56 -10.73
C GLY A 119 -0.78 9.74 -10.42
N PHE A 120 -1.62 9.69 -11.45
CA PHE A 120 -3.06 9.92 -11.35
C PHE A 120 -3.89 8.64 -11.43
N GLY A 121 -3.23 7.49 -11.30
CA GLY A 121 -3.90 6.19 -11.26
C GLY A 121 -4.46 5.86 -9.88
N LYS A 122 -4.91 4.64 -9.72
CA LYS A 122 -5.62 4.16 -8.53
C LYS A 122 -4.93 2.91 -7.96
N ILE A 123 -4.81 2.85 -6.64
CA ILE A 123 -4.50 1.64 -5.89
C ILE A 123 -5.78 1.22 -5.15
N ASP A 124 -6.26 0.02 -5.42
CA ASP A 124 -7.53 -0.53 -4.97
C ASP A 124 -7.29 -1.79 -4.15
N GLY A 125 -7.58 -1.72 -2.87
CA GLY A 125 -7.34 -2.82 -1.92
C GLY A 125 -8.37 -3.95 -1.98
N ASN A 126 -9.44 -3.81 -2.80
CA ASN A 126 -10.44 -4.85 -3.01
C ASN A 126 -11.02 -5.40 -1.69
N GLU A 127 -11.39 -4.51 -0.77
CA GLU A 127 -11.72 -4.81 0.62
C GLU A 127 -12.86 -5.82 0.82
N GLU A 128 -13.71 -6.02 -0.20
CA GLU A 128 -14.90 -6.87 -0.08
C GLU A 128 -14.59 -8.33 0.32
N ILE A 129 -13.43 -8.83 -0.07
CA ILE A 129 -13.00 -10.20 0.30
C ILE A 129 -12.72 -10.36 1.80
N PHE A 130 -12.58 -9.24 2.52
CA PHE A 130 -12.29 -9.20 3.95
C PHE A 130 -13.53 -8.86 4.78
N TYR A 131 -14.71 -8.77 4.16
CA TYR A 131 -15.93 -8.49 4.90
C TYR A 131 -16.34 -9.67 5.77
N GLY A 132 -16.65 -9.37 7.02
CA GLY A 132 -17.37 -10.25 7.91
C GLY A 132 -18.88 -10.02 7.78
N LYS A 133 -19.57 -9.75 8.90
CA LYS A 133 -20.99 -9.47 8.91
C LYS A 133 -21.31 -8.09 8.37
N VAL A 134 -22.10 -8.04 7.32
CA VAL A 134 -22.57 -6.78 6.73
C VAL A 134 -23.93 -6.41 7.32
N THR A 135 -24.04 -5.20 7.84
CA THR A 135 -25.29 -4.58 8.30
C THR A 135 -25.56 -3.30 7.53
N LYS A 136 -26.72 -2.67 7.76
CA LYS A 136 -27.01 -1.35 7.16
C LYS A 136 -26.00 -0.28 7.54
N TRP A 137 -25.45 -0.36 8.75
CA TRP A 137 -24.65 0.72 9.34
C TRP A 137 -23.17 0.40 9.46
N HIS A 138 -22.83 -0.88 9.47
CA HIS A 138 -21.48 -1.33 9.79
C HIS A 138 -21.13 -2.60 9.04
N ILE A 139 -19.89 -2.70 8.63
CA ILE A 139 -19.28 -3.88 8.04
C ILE A 139 -18.21 -4.36 9.00
N ASP A 140 -18.36 -5.58 9.47
CA ASP A 140 -17.39 -6.21 10.33
C ASP A 140 -16.14 -6.60 9.53
N GLY A 141 -15.00 -6.08 9.93
CA GLY A 141 -13.71 -6.41 9.34
C GLY A 141 -12.97 -7.50 10.12
N TYR A 142 -13.67 -8.45 10.73
CA TYR A 142 -13.05 -9.49 11.58
C TYR A 142 -12.43 -10.65 10.79
N PHE A 143 -12.44 -10.59 9.48
CA PHE A 143 -11.70 -11.58 8.72
C PHE A 143 -10.20 -11.27 8.84
N TYR A 144 -9.45 -12.18 9.41
CA TYR A 144 -8.02 -12.01 9.62
C TYR A 144 -7.22 -13.03 8.83
N PRO A 145 -6.05 -12.59 8.39
CA PRO A 145 -5.48 -11.25 8.43
C PRO A 145 -6.09 -10.34 7.36
N ARG A 146 -6.40 -9.08 7.71
CA ARG A 146 -6.75 -8.04 6.74
C ARG A 146 -5.47 -7.44 6.16
N VAL A 147 -5.54 -6.98 4.91
CA VAL A 147 -4.39 -6.46 4.18
C VAL A 147 -4.37 -4.93 4.24
N PRO A 148 -3.37 -4.31 4.89
CA PRO A 148 -3.12 -2.88 4.75
C PRO A 148 -2.83 -2.52 3.29
N LEU A 149 -3.33 -1.36 2.84
CA LEU A 149 -3.13 -0.96 1.45
C LEU A 149 -1.68 -0.58 1.17
N LEU A 150 -1.16 0.37 1.95
CA LEU A 150 0.25 0.75 1.94
C LEU A 150 0.84 0.52 3.33
N PHE A 151 1.88 -0.28 3.43
CA PHE A 151 2.60 -0.48 4.67
C PHE A 151 4.09 -0.24 4.45
N LEU A 152 4.62 0.83 5.06
CA LEU A 152 5.98 1.30 4.81
C LEU A 152 6.74 1.45 6.13
N GLU A 153 7.79 0.64 6.31
CA GLU A 153 8.60 0.61 7.54
C GLU A 153 10.00 1.18 7.31
N ASN A 154 10.40 2.11 8.15
CA ASN A 154 11.75 2.68 8.17
C ASN A 154 12.22 3.17 6.78
N VAL A 155 11.31 3.80 6.04
CA VAL A 155 11.62 4.41 4.73
C VAL A 155 12.06 5.85 4.94
N ARG A 156 13.14 6.23 4.27
CA ARG A 156 13.69 7.59 4.27
C ARG A 156 13.47 8.25 2.92
N HIS A 157 13.11 9.53 2.94
CA HIS A 157 12.72 10.30 1.75
C HIS A 157 11.58 9.59 0.99
N LEU A 158 10.44 9.49 1.67
CA LEU A 158 9.22 8.93 1.10
C LEU A 158 8.36 10.02 0.47
N THR A 159 7.89 9.77 -0.74
CA THR A 159 6.93 10.66 -1.42
C THR A 159 5.71 9.87 -1.89
N ILE A 160 4.50 10.34 -1.55
CA ILE A 160 3.23 9.78 -2.06
C ILE A 160 2.45 10.95 -2.66
N GLN A 161 2.24 10.96 -3.98
CA GLN A 161 1.64 12.11 -4.66
C GLN A 161 0.58 11.72 -5.69
N GLN A 162 -0.54 12.47 -5.69
CA GLN A 162 -1.59 12.50 -6.70
C GLN A 162 -2.43 11.22 -6.84
N VAL A 163 -1.97 10.08 -6.36
CA VAL A 163 -2.65 8.79 -6.48
C VAL A 163 -3.97 8.77 -5.72
N THR A 164 -4.91 7.97 -6.21
CA THR A 164 -6.13 7.63 -5.48
C THR A 164 -5.94 6.27 -4.79
N LEU A 165 -6.17 6.23 -3.49
CA LEU A 165 -6.16 5.05 -2.65
C LEU A 165 -7.61 4.71 -2.28
N THR A 166 -8.04 3.47 -2.47
CA THR A 166 -9.43 3.08 -2.19
C THR A 166 -9.53 1.60 -1.80
N GLY A 167 -10.64 1.24 -1.20
CA GLY A 167 -10.93 -0.15 -0.90
C GLY A 167 -9.97 -0.78 0.09
N SER A 168 -9.45 -0.01 1.04
CA SER A 168 -8.55 -0.56 2.06
C SER A 168 -9.34 -1.43 3.03
N ALA A 169 -8.85 -2.65 3.24
CA ALA A 169 -9.44 -3.58 4.20
C ALA A 169 -8.99 -3.33 5.65
N PHE A 170 -8.01 -2.46 5.83
CA PHE A 170 -7.40 -2.09 7.11
C PHE A 170 -6.84 -0.67 6.99
N TRP A 171 -5.94 -0.24 7.85
CA TRP A 171 -5.25 1.06 7.77
C TRP A 171 -4.71 1.32 6.37
N THR A 172 -5.11 2.45 5.78
CA THR A 172 -4.84 2.68 4.34
C THR A 172 -3.38 3.01 4.08
N THR A 173 -2.81 3.90 4.87
CA THR A 173 -1.42 4.34 4.69
C THR A 173 -0.72 4.28 6.04
N HIS A 174 -0.22 3.10 6.38
CA HIS A 174 0.50 2.87 7.63
C HIS A 174 2.00 3.05 7.43
N LEU A 175 2.54 4.08 8.05
CA LEU A 175 3.95 4.45 7.99
C LEU A 175 4.58 4.23 9.36
N VAL A 176 5.61 3.41 9.45
CA VAL A 176 6.27 3.09 10.73
C VAL A 176 7.73 3.54 10.70
N GLY A 177 8.08 4.49 11.57
CA GLY A 177 9.45 4.98 11.69
C GLY A 177 10.02 5.65 10.44
N CYS A 178 9.16 6.09 9.53
CA CYS A 178 9.59 6.76 8.30
C CYS A 178 10.11 8.16 8.57
N LYS A 179 11.00 8.66 7.70
CA LYS A 179 11.63 9.97 7.85
C LYS A 179 11.62 10.73 6.53
N GLU A 180 11.46 12.07 6.63
CA GLU A 180 11.38 12.96 5.46
C GLU A 180 10.25 12.49 4.52
N VAL A 181 9.02 12.56 5.01
CA VAL A 181 7.82 12.07 4.32
C VAL A 181 7.05 13.24 3.71
N LEU A 182 6.72 13.14 2.45
CA LEU A 182 5.80 14.04 1.75
C LEU A 182 4.60 13.25 1.23
N ILE A 183 3.39 13.63 1.68
CA ILE A 183 2.12 13.12 1.15
C ILE A 183 1.36 14.32 0.60
N GLU A 184 1.14 14.36 -0.71
CA GLU A 184 0.57 15.54 -1.35
C GLU A 184 -0.44 15.21 -2.44
N GLY A 185 -1.59 15.88 -2.37
CA GLY A 185 -2.61 15.82 -3.42
C GLY A 185 -3.25 14.44 -3.61
N ILE A 186 -3.08 13.52 -2.68
CA ILE A 186 -3.69 12.19 -2.76
C ILE A 186 -5.18 12.24 -2.43
N ARG A 187 -5.90 11.24 -2.92
CA ARG A 187 -7.29 10.99 -2.54
C ARG A 187 -7.38 9.64 -1.86
N ILE A 188 -7.99 9.59 -0.68
CA ILE A 188 -8.35 8.35 0.01
C ILE A 188 -9.88 8.28 0.02
N ILE A 189 -10.45 7.23 -0.60
CA ILE A 189 -11.89 7.04 -0.72
C ILE A 189 -12.21 5.61 -0.31
N ASN A 190 -12.52 5.41 0.95
CA ASN A 190 -12.81 4.11 1.53
C ASN A 190 -14.30 3.94 1.85
N ASN A 191 -14.69 2.72 2.18
CA ASN A 191 -16.04 2.40 2.60
C ASN A 191 -16.31 2.96 4.01
N LEU A 192 -17.25 3.87 4.12
CA LEU A 192 -17.60 4.56 5.38
C LEU A 192 -18.30 3.67 6.43
N ARG A 193 -18.40 2.38 6.19
CA ARG A 193 -18.99 1.41 7.12
C ARG A 193 -18.00 0.35 7.60
N LEU A 194 -16.82 0.27 6.96
CA LEU A 194 -15.81 -0.74 7.28
C LEU A 194 -14.93 -0.25 8.44
N ALA A 195 -14.88 -1.03 9.51
CA ALA A 195 -14.06 -0.69 10.68
C ALA A 195 -12.56 -0.66 10.35
N ASN A 196 -11.85 0.26 10.98
CA ASN A 196 -10.39 0.40 10.94
C ASN A 196 -9.82 0.58 9.53
N CYS A 197 -10.51 1.31 8.68
CA CYS A 197 -9.97 1.74 7.40
C CYS A 197 -9.51 3.20 7.48
N ASP A 198 -8.65 3.47 8.47
CA ASP A 198 -8.02 4.76 8.71
C ASP A 198 -7.32 5.29 7.46
N GLY A 199 -7.15 6.60 7.38
CA GLY A 199 -6.58 7.23 6.19
C GLY A 199 -5.05 7.19 6.19
N ILE A 200 -4.42 7.94 7.09
CA ILE A 200 -2.97 8.09 7.16
C ILE A 200 -2.52 7.95 8.62
N ASP A 201 -1.67 6.97 8.89
CA ASP A 201 -1.18 6.59 10.21
C ASP A 201 0.36 6.72 10.28
N PRO A 202 0.89 7.91 10.55
CA PRO A 202 2.33 8.12 10.68
C PRO A 202 2.83 7.73 12.09
N ASP A 203 3.07 6.45 12.27
CA ASP A 203 3.52 5.85 13.52
C ASP A 203 5.03 6.04 13.72
N HIS A 204 5.43 6.77 14.78
CA HIS A 204 6.83 7.07 15.10
C HIS A 204 7.62 7.70 13.92
N CYS A 205 6.94 8.39 13.05
CA CYS A 205 7.55 9.06 11.89
C CYS A 205 8.17 10.40 12.27
N ASN A 206 9.08 10.86 11.45
CA ASN A 206 9.77 12.15 11.65
C ASN A 206 9.73 12.99 10.37
N ASN A 207 9.45 14.27 10.50
CA ASN A 207 9.41 15.21 9.38
C ASN A 207 8.36 14.83 8.33
N VAL A 208 7.11 14.71 8.75
CA VAL A 208 5.98 14.36 7.89
C VAL A 208 5.25 15.63 7.45
N ARG A 209 5.03 15.76 6.16
CA ARG A 209 4.22 16.82 5.54
C ARG A 209 3.06 16.18 4.79
N ILE A 210 1.85 16.59 5.15
CA ILE A 210 0.60 16.16 4.50
C ILE A 210 -0.09 17.41 4.00
N SER A 211 -0.35 17.49 2.69
CA SER A 211 -0.94 18.68 2.09
C SER A 211 -1.87 18.37 0.92
N ASN A 212 -2.89 19.20 0.76
CA ASN A 212 -3.82 19.15 -0.39
C ASN A 212 -4.50 17.78 -0.60
N CYS A 213 -4.68 17.01 0.47
CA CYS A 213 -5.28 15.67 0.42
C CYS A 213 -6.79 15.74 0.61
N HIS A 214 -7.49 14.77 0.01
CA HIS A 214 -8.91 14.53 0.26
C HIS A 214 -9.07 13.13 0.86
N ILE A 215 -9.66 13.03 2.06
CA ILE A 215 -9.75 11.77 2.80
C ILE A 215 -11.20 11.52 3.22
N GLU A 216 -11.74 10.39 2.77
CA GLU A 216 -13.02 9.84 3.20
C GLU A 216 -12.76 8.39 3.69
N CYS A 217 -12.92 8.15 4.99
CA CYS A 217 -12.74 6.85 5.61
C CYS A 217 -13.68 6.68 6.81
N ALA A 218 -13.85 5.46 7.28
CA ALA A 218 -14.80 5.15 8.36
C ALA A 218 -14.18 5.24 9.76
N ASP A 219 -12.89 5.45 9.84
CA ASP A 219 -12.15 5.65 11.08
C ASP A 219 -11.34 6.94 11.00
N ASP A 220 -10.25 7.10 11.72
CA ASP A 220 -9.48 8.34 11.73
C ASP A 220 -8.92 8.71 10.36
N CYS A 221 -9.15 9.94 9.91
CA CYS A 221 -8.59 10.40 8.65
C CYS A 221 -7.08 10.56 8.70
N ILE A 222 -6.56 11.05 9.82
CA ILE A 222 -5.13 11.13 10.13
C ILE A 222 -5.00 10.90 11.62
N VAL A 223 -4.16 9.96 12.04
CA VAL A 223 -3.91 9.64 13.44
C VAL A 223 -2.41 9.63 13.74
N PHE A 224 -2.02 10.14 14.93
CA PHE A 224 -0.63 10.23 15.39
C PHE A 224 -0.44 9.48 16.70
#